data_c6f892f335f82cb420a9d27a403797dc
#
_entry.id   c6f892f335f82cb420a9d27a403797dc
#
_cell.length_a   1.000
_cell.length_b   1.000
_cell.length_c   1.000
_cell.angle_alpha   90.00
_cell.angle_beta   90.00
_cell.angle_gamma   90.00
#
_symmetry.space_group_name_H-M   'P 1'
#
loop_
_entity.id
_entity.type
_entity.pdbx_description
1 polymer ?
#
loop_
_entity_poly.entity_id
_entity_poly.type
_entity_poly.pdbx_seq_one_letter_code
_entity_poly.pdbx_strand_id
1 'polypeptide(L)'
;MTQQLRPTSIVKAIDLLSASKITIQRHGRPRRRPNISERPIACSQHGKIVSPYSPGAARWSLPGAFKADAKALGYSESIISLASMYFMSAYQQTFPWTRGKSLVEIDVYEDDTREIVRSLRRAIVKLQDLQ
;
A
#
# COMPACT_ATOMS: atom_id res chain seq x y z
N MET A 1 -1.45 22.28 -16.77
CA MET A 1 -0.19 21.61 -17.18
C MET A 1 -0.14 20.23 -16.58
N THR A 2 -0.15 19.22 -17.42
CA THR A 2 0.04 17.83 -16.97
C THR A 2 1.54 17.61 -16.76
N GLN A 3 1.93 17.29 -15.52
CA GLN A 3 3.27 16.84 -15.25
C GLN A 3 3.45 15.45 -15.86
N GLN A 4 4.41 15.32 -16.75
CA GLN A 4 4.81 14.02 -17.25
C GLN A 4 5.60 13.30 -16.17
N LEU A 5 5.19 12.06 -15.88
CA LEU A 5 5.94 11.21 -14.97
C LEU A 5 7.26 10.79 -15.62
N ARG A 6 8.33 10.84 -14.83
CA ARG A 6 9.63 10.36 -15.29
C ARG A 6 9.59 8.83 -15.45
N PRO A 7 10.14 8.27 -16.53
CA PRO A 7 10.17 6.82 -16.72
C PRO A 7 10.78 6.06 -15.53
N THR A 8 11.82 6.61 -14.91
CA THR A 8 12.45 6.01 -13.72
C THR A 8 11.51 5.98 -12.52
N SER A 9 10.68 7.01 -12.34
CA SER A 9 9.69 7.04 -11.27
C SER A 9 8.60 6.00 -11.49
N ILE A 10 8.17 5.80 -12.73
CA ILE A 10 7.18 4.78 -13.08
C ILE A 10 7.71 3.39 -12.74
N VAL A 11 8.94 3.08 -13.13
CA VAL A 11 9.58 1.79 -12.83
C VAL A 11 9.66 1.56 -11.32
N LYS A 12 10.11 2.57 -10.57
CA LYS A 12 10.22 2.47 -9.12
C LYS A 12 8.85 2.29 -8.43
N ALA A 13 7.84 2.99 -8.91
CA ALA A 13 6.48 2.84 -8.37
C ALA A 13 5.93 1.43 -8.65
N ILE A 14 6.17 0.88 -9.83
CA ILE A 14 5.81 -0.51 -10.17
C ILE A 14 6.53 -1.48 -9.22
N ASP A 15 7.82 -1.27 -9.01
CA ASP A 15 8.61 -2.12 -8.10
C ASP A 15 8.07 -2.07 -6.68
N LEU A 16 7.73 -0.88 -6.18
CA LEU A 16 7.17 -0.72 -4.85
C LEU A 16 5.80 -1.38 -4.71
N LEU A 17 4.91 -1.15 -5.66
CA LEU A 17 3.58 -1.79 -5.67
C LEU A 17 3.72 -3.31 -5.70
N SER A 18 4.62 -3.83 -6.51
CA SER A 18 4.87 -5.27 -6.63
C SER A 18 5.43 -5.86 -5.33
N ALA A 19 6.39 -5.18 -4.71
CA ALA A 19 6.98 -5.61 -3.44
C ALA A 19 5.93 -5.63 -2.34
N SER A 20 5.13 -4.57 -2.21
CA SER A 20 4.10 -4.47 -1.19
C SER A 20 2.96 -5.46 -1.42
N LYS A 21 2.61 -5.74 -2.68
CA LYS A 21 1.66 -6.80 -3.00
C LYS A 21 2.14 -8.14 -2.46
N ILE A 22 3.41 -8.48 -2.68
CA ILE A 22 4.01 -9.73 -2.18
C ILE A 22 4.02 -9.75 -0.65
N THR A 23 4.43 -8.65 -0.02
CA THR A 23 4.47 -8.52 1.44
C THR A 23 3.09 -8.82 2.04
N ILE A 24 2.05 -8.19 1.52
CA ILE A 24 0.69 -8.35 2.03
C ILE A 24 0.14 -9.74 1.73
N GLN A 25 0.41 -10.29 0.54
CA GLN A 25 -0.03 -11.65 0.20
C GLN A 25 0.59 -12.70 1.11
N ARG A 26 1.87 -12.56 1.44
CA ARG A 26 2.60 -13.56 2.25
C ARG A 26 2.32 -13.45 3.73
N HIS A 27 2.20 -12.23 4.24
CA HIS A 27 2.19 -11.98 5.69
C HIS A 27 0.84 -11.52 6.21
N GLY A 28 0.00 -10.95 5.33
CA GLY A 28 -1.28 -10.37 5.73
C GLY A 28 -1.13 -9.01 6.38
N ARG A 29 -2.25 -8.46 6.77
CA ARG A 29 -2.34 -7.17 7.47
C ARG A 29 -2.73 -7.40 8.93
N PRO A 30 -2.32 -6.48 9.85
CA PRO A 30 -2.84 -6.52 11.22
C PRO A 30 -4.36 -6.42 11.23
N ARG A 31 -5.00 -7.02 12.20
CA ARG A 31 -6.45 -6.91 12.39
C ARG A 31 -6.81 -5.50 12.79
N ARG A 32 -7.94 -5.00 12.26
CA ARG A 32 -8.52 -3.74 12.71
C ARG A 32 -8.98 -3.90 14.16
N ARG A 33 -8.69 -2.89 14.98
CA ARG A 33 -9.14 -2.88 16.38
C ARG A 33 -10.65 -2.59 16.43
N PRO A 34 -11.46 -3.41 17.15
CA PRO A 34 -12.93 -3.30 17.11
C PRO A 34 -13.47 -1.96 17.64
N ASN A 35 -12.82 -1.38 18.66
CA ASN A 35 -13.31 -0.18 19.33
C ASN A 35 -12.70 1.11 18.81
N ILE A 36 -11.74 1.01 17.91
CA ILE A 36 -11.07 2.14 17.31
C ILE A 36 -11.04 1.83 15.81
N SER A 37 -11.65 2.67 14.98
CA SER A 37 -11.63 2.48 13.53
C SER A 37 -10.21 2.67 13.00
N GLU A 38 -9.30 1.81 13.45
CA GLU A 38 -7.88 1.92 13.24
C GLU A 38 -7.27 0.54 13.02
N ARG A 39 -6.35 0.47 12.08
CA ARG A 39 -5.52 -0.70 11.84
C ARG A 39 -4.10 -0.34 12.21
N PRO A 40 -3.41 -1.13 13.05
CA PRO A 40 -1.99 -0.87 13.33
C PRO A 40 -1.17 -0.84 12.04
N ILE A 41 -0.15 0.02 11.99
CA ILE A 41 0.72 0.14 10.82
C ILE A 41 1.53 -1.12 10.59
N ALA A 42 1.93 -1.79 11.66
CA ALA A 42 2.56 -3.10 11.65
C ALA A 42 2.37 -3.78 13.01
N CYS A 43 2.44 -5.09 13.02
CA CYS A 43 2.40 -5.85 14.27
C CYS A 43 3.37 -7.04 14.20
N SER A 44 3.77 -7.50 15.40
CA SER A 44 4.59 -8.69 15.56
C SER A 44 3.78 -9.96 15.33
N GLN A 45 4.44 -11.11 15.33
CA GLN A 45 3.82 -12.42 15.24
C GLN A 45 2.75 -12.61 16.30
N HIS A 46 2.91 -12.02 17.48
CA HIS A 46 1.97 -12.11 18.60
C HIS A 46 0.96 -10.98 18.65
N GLY A 47 0.89 -10.14 17.60
CA GLY A 47 -0.09 -9.06 17.51
C GLY A 47 0.30 -7.78 18.24
N LYS A 48 1.52 -7.66 18.75
CA LYS A 48 2.01 -6.43 19.39
C LYS A 48 2.31 -5.38 18.32
N ILE A 49 1.83 -4.14 18.54
CA ILE A 49 2.12 -3.02 17.62
C ILE A 49 3.61 -2.74 17.63
N VAL A 50 4.20 -2.69 16.45
CA VAL A 50 5.62 -2.38 16.25
C VAL A 50 5.78 -1.41 15.09
N SER A 51 6.97 -0.81 14.97
CA SER A 51 7.32 -0.01 13.80
C SER A 51 7.30 -0.88 12.53
N PRO A 52 6.91 -0.34 11.36
CA PRO A 52 6.98 -1.09 10.10
C PRO A 52 8.41 -1.48 9.73
N TYR A 53 9.40 -0.80 10.32
CA TYR A 53 10.83 -1.09 10.10
C TYR A 53 11.43 -2.06 11.11
N SER A 54 10.64 -2.48 12.10
CA SER A 54 11.12 -3.37 13.15
C SER A 54 11.45 -4.75 12.60
N PRO A 55 12.57 -5.38 13.02
CA PRO A 55 12.84 -6.77 12.68
C PRO A 55 11.77 -7.74 13.18
N GLY A 56 11.02 -7.34 14.23
CA GLY A 56 9.91 -8.13 14.76
C GLY A 56 8.60 -7.96 14.03
N ALA A 57 8.52 -7.07 13.04
CA ALA A 57 7.29 -6.89 12.27
C ALA A 57 6.99 -8.15 11.45
N ALA A 58 5.78 -8.66 11.58
CA ALA A 58 5.32 -9.88 10.90
C ALA A 58 4.14 -9.63 9.96
N ARG A 59 3.38 -8.57 10.19
CA ARG A 59 2.26 -8.13 9.34
C ARG A 59 2.29 -6.63 9.20
N TRP A 60 1.88 -6.15 8.04
CA TRP A 60 1.89 -4.72 7.72
C TRP A 60 0.54 -4.28 7.16
N SER A 61 0.07 -3.10 7.59
CA SER A 61 -0.98 -2.38 6.87
C SER A 61 -0.43 -2.01 5.48
N LEU A 62 -1.30 -1.56 4.58
CA LEU A 62 -0.83 -1.12 3.26
C LEU A 62 0.14 0.07 3.38
N PRO A 63 -0.17 1.14 4.16
CA PRO A 63 0.82 2.21 4.37
C PRO A 63 2.12 1.71 4.99
N GLY A 64 2.03 0.76 5.93
CA GLY A 64 3.21 0.16 6.57
C GLY A 64 4.06 -0.64 5.60
N ALA A 65 3.43 -1.42 4.72
CA ALA A 65 4.13 -2.17 3.67
C ALA A 65 4.86 -1.22 2.72
N PHE A 66 4.22 -0.14 2.28
CA PHE A 66 4.87 0.85 1.42
C PHE A 66 6.10 1.44 2.08
N LYS A 67 6.02 1.80 3.36
CA LYS A 67 7.17 2.36 4.10
C LYS A 67 8.30 1.35 4.22
N ALA A 68 8.00 0.14 4.65
CA ALA A 68 9.01 -0.89 4.86
C ALA A 68 9.68 -1.30 3.54
N ASP A 69 8.89 -1.53 2.50
CA ASP A 69 9.39 -1.96 1.20
C ASP A 69 10.15 -0.86 0.48
N ALA A 70 9.70 0.41 0.58
CA ALA A 70 10.42 1.55 0.01
C ALA A 70 11.79 1.70 0.67
N LYS A 71 11.86 1.56 1.99
CA LYS A 71 13.14 1.61 2.70
C LYS A 71 14.08 0.50 2.24
N ALA A 72 13.56 -0.71 2.11
CA ALA A 72 14.36 -1.85 1.64
C ALA A 72 14.87 -1.65 0.21
N LEU A 73 14.08 -1.02 -0.65
CA LEU A 73 14.44 -0.73 -2.03
C LEU A 73 15.28 0.54 -2.20
N GLY A 74 15.38 1.37 -1.15
CA GLY A 74 16.06 2.65 -1.22
C GLY A 74 15.27 3.74 -1.95
N TYR A 75 13.95 3.66 -1.95
CA TYR A 75 13.07 4.60 -2.64
C TYR A 75 12.59 5.72 -1.72
N SER A 76 12.38 6.91 -2.31
CA SER A 76 12.00 8.12 -1.60
C SER A 76 10.49 8.17 -1.29
N GLU A 77 10.11 9.14 -0.45
CA GLU A 77 8.71 9.44 -0.15
C GLU A 77 7.90 9.79 -1.41
N SER A 78 8.52 10.41 -2.41
CA SER A 78 7.81 10.74 -3.66
C SER A 78 7.38 9.48 -4.41
N ILE A 79 8.15 8.40 -4.33
CA ILE A 79 7.77 7.11 -4.93
C ILE A 79 6.62 6.48 -4.13
N ILE A 80 6.66 6.57 -2.81
CA ILE A 80 5.54 6.11 -1.97
C ILE A 80 4.26 6.87 -2.35
N SER A 81 4.34 8.19 -2.50
CA SER A 81 3.20 9.02 -2.88
C SER A 81 2.64 8.63 -4.25
N LEU A 82 3.51 8.38 -5.21
CA LEU A 82 3.12 7.96 -6.55
C LEU A 82 2.41 6.60 -6.53
N ALA A 83 3.00 5.62 -5.85
CA ALA A 83 2.41 4.29 -5.70
C ALA A 83 1.06 4.37 -4.99
N SER A 84 0.96 5.15 -3.92
CA SER A 84 -0.28 5.35 -3.16
C SER A 84 -1.38 5.96 -4.02
N MET A 85 -1.04 6.96 -4.83
CA MET A 85 -1.99 7.64 -5.71
C MET A 85 -2.57 6.67 -6.76
N TYR A 86 -1.73 5.85 -7.36
CA TYR A 86 -2.18 4.86 -8.35
C TYR A 86 -2.99 3.74 -7.71
N PHE A 87 -2.61 3.29 -6.51
CA PHE A 87 -3.42 2.35 -5.75
C PHE A 87 -4.80 2.93 -5.44
N MET A 88 -4.86 4.14 -4.91
CA MET A 88 -6.14 4.79 -4.58
C MET A 88 -7.01 4.95 -5.82
N SER A 89 -6.44 5.37 -6.94
CA SER A 89 -7.17 5.51 -8.19
C SER A 89 -7.77 4.17 -8.64
N ALA A 90 -6.99 3.09 -8.57
CA ALA A 90 -7.47 1.76 -8.94
C ALA A 90 -8.59 1.27 -8.01
N TYR A 91 -8.40 1.45 -6.70
CA TYR A 91 -9.39 1.06 -5.69
C TYR A 91 -10.70 1.85 -5.85
N GLN A 92 -10.60 3.16 -6.01
CA GLN A 92 -11.76 4.05 -6.10
C GLN A 92 -12.53 3.88 -7.42
N GLN A 93 -11.91 3.39 -8.47
CA GLN A 93 -12.62 3.02 -9.69
C GLN A 93 -13.54 1.82 -9.47
N THR A 94 -13.12 0.88 -8.65
CA THR A 94 -13.95 -0.28 -8.28
C THR A 94 -15.01 0.09 -7.24
N PHE A 95 -14.64 0.99 -6.32
CA PHE A 95 -15.49 1.41 -5.21
C PHE A 95 -15.65 2.94 -5.21
N PRO A 96 -16.50 3.50 -6.12
CA PRO A 96 -16.56 4.95 -6.32
C PRO A 96 -16.96 5.75 -5.08
N TRP A 97 -17.69 5.15 -4.14
CA TRP A 97 -18.09 5.83 -2.90
C TRP A 97 -16.90 6.13 -1.98
N THR A 98 -15.72 5.58 -2.25
CA THR A 98 -14.52 5.85 -1.46
C THR A 98 -13.74 7.07 -1.94
N ARG A 99 -14.20 7.75 -2.99
CA ARG A 99 -13.56 8.98 -3.47
C ARG A 99 -13.48 10.01 -2.34
N GLY A 100 -12.33 10.66 -2.22
CA GLY A 100 -12.05 11.59 -1.13
C GLY A 100 -11.47 10.94 0.12
N LYS A 101 -11.44 9.61 0.19
CA LYS A 101 -10.80 8.89 1.30
C LYS A 101 -9.28 8.84 1.10
N SER A 102 -8.54 8.90 2.20
CA SER A 102 -7.09 8.73 2.19
C SER A 102 -6.71 7.26 2.09
N LEU A 103 -5.42 7.00 1.82
CA LEU A 103 -4.88 5.64 1.81
C LEU A 103 -5.10 4.94 3.15
N VAL A 104 -4.87 5.65 4.26
CA VAL A 104 -5.07 5.11 5.61
C VAL A 104 -6.53 4.73 5.83
N GLU A 105 -7.46 5.59 5.42
CA GLU A 105 -8.89 5.31 5.55
C GLU A 105 -9.31 4.09 4.74
N ILE A 106 -8.85 3.99 3.50
CA ILE A 106 -9.13 2.83 2.64
C ILE A 106 -8.60 1.55 3.28
N ASP A 107 -7.37 1.57 3.77
CA ASP A 107 -6.75 0.41 4.41
C ASP A 107 -7.51 -0.03 5.67
N VAL A 108 -8.03 0.93 6.44
CA VAL A 108 -8.84 0.64 7.63
C VAL A 108 -10.20 0.06 7.26
N TYR A 109 -10.86 0.65 6.25
CA TYR A 109 -12.21 0.22 5.84
C TYR A 109 -12.21 -1.13 5.14
N GLU A 110 -11.18 -1.43 4.35
CA GLU A 110 -11.15 -2.64 3.54
C GLU A 110 -10.60 -3.79 4.37
N ASP A 111 -11.48 -4.59 4.95
CA ASP A 111 -11.09 -5.77 5.72
C ASP A 111 -10.69 -6.95 4.83
N ASP A 112 -11.13 -6.97 3.57
CA ASP A 112 -10.75 -8.04 2.64
C ASP A 112 -9.38 -7.73 2.01
N THR A 113 -8.36 -8.41 2.53
CA THR A 113 -6.99 -8.25 2.03
C THR A 113 -6.86 -8.60 0.54
N ARG A 114 -7.73 -9.49 0.03
CA ARG A 114 -7.72 -9.84 -1.41
C ARG A 114 -8.09 -8.65 -2.28
N GLU A 115 -8.99 -7.77 -1.82
CA GLU A 115 -9.34 -6.54 -2.54
C GLU A 115 -8.17 -5.55 -2.57
N ILE A 116 -7.42 -5.45 -1.49
CA ILE A 116 -6.19 -4.65 -1.46
C ILE A 116 -5.20 -5.19 -2.51
N VAL A 117 -4.99 -6.50 -2.54
CA VAL A 117 -4.07 -7.14 -3.50
C VAL A 117 -4.54 -6.94 -4.95
N ARG A 118 -5.85 -7.07 -5.21
CA ARG A 118 -6.41 -6.82 -6.54
C ARG A 118 -6.19 -5.40 -7.01
N SER A 119 -6.39 -4.43 -6.11
CA SER A 119 -6.20 -3.02 -6.44
C SER A 119 -4.73 -2.68 -6.65
N LEU A 120 -3.81 -3.30 -5.90
CA LEU A 120 -2.37 -3.19 -6.16
C LEU A 120 -2.02 -3.70 -7.57
N ARG A 121 -2.59 -4.83 -7.95
CA ARG A 121 -2.37 -5.41 -9.29
C ARG A 121 -2.89 -4.49 -10.40
N ARG A 122 -4.08 -3.92 -10.22
CA ARG A 122 -4.65 -2.96 -11.17
C ARG A 122 -3.80 -1.70 -11.29
N ALA A 123 -3.27 -1.22 -10.17
CA ALA A 123 -2.38 -0.05 -10.15
C ALA A 123 -1.09 -0.33 -10.94
N ILE A 124 -0.52 -1.51 -10.77
CA ILE A 124 0.66 -1.95 -11.51
C ILE A 124 0.37 -1.92 -13.02
N VAL A 125 -0.75 -2.49 -13.45
CA VAL A 125 -1.14 -2.50 -14.86
C VAL A 125 -1.27 -1.08 -15.42
N LYS A 126 -1.90 -0.17 -14.69
CA LYS A 126 -2.02 1.23 -15.10
C LYS A 126 -0.68 1.89 -15.32
N LEU A 127 0.28 1.66 -14.42
CA LEU A 127 1.62 2.22 -14.57
C LEU A 127 2.38 1.57 -15.74
N GLN A 128 2.20 0.26 -15.92
CA GLN A 128 2.80 -0.44 -17.07
C GLN A 128 2.29 0.12 -18.40
N ASP A 129 1.03 0.50 -18.48
CA ASP A 129 0.45 1.10 -19.67
C ASP A 129 1.06 2.47 -20.02
N LEU A 130 1.72 3.12 -19.06
CA LEU A 130 2.43 4.38 -19.29
C LEU A 130 3.87 4.20 -19.80
N GLN A 131 4.36 2.99 -19.80
CA GLN A 131 5.73 2.70 -20.24
C GLN A 131 5.88 2.67 -21.76
#